data_a769f9b2615e9dadee7b10df18b8ecc7
#
_entry.id   a769f9b2615e9dadee7b10df18b8ecc7
#
_cell.length_a   1.000
_cell.length_b   1.000
_cell.length_c   1.000
_cell.angle_alpha   90.00
_cell.angle_beta   90.00
_cell.angle_gamma   90.00
#
_symmetry.space_group_name_H-M   'P 1'
#
loop_
_entity.id
_entity.type
_entity.pdbx_description
1 polymer ?
#
loop_
_entity_poly.entity_id
_entity_poly.type
_entity_poly.pdbx_seq_one_letter_code
_entity_poly.pdbx_strand_id
1 'polypeptide(L)'
;MGIWGLAWDDWQIPQSLRVKVYPDLVGLRSLTIRLTLQSSGSMRQSRKTGIGREFAELRNYRTGDDLRFIDWKATARRVGAYGNATPLVRVLEPKQEQTLIILLDRGRLMTAKVQNLQRFDWGLNATLSLALAGLHRGDRVGVGVFDRQMHTWIPPERGQHHLNQLIDRLTPIQPVLFESDYLGAVTNVLQRQTRRALEL
;
A
#
# COMPACT_ATOMS: atom_id res chain seq x y z
N MET A 1 -45.20 -35.96 -0.45
CA MET A 1 -45.19 -37.34 -0.99
C MET A 1 -46.59 -37.89 -0.86
N GLY A 2 -47.26 -38.14 -1.97
CA GLY A 2 -48.53 -38.83 -1.98
C GLY A 2 -48.36 -40.30 -1.62
N ILE A 3 -49.36 -40.89 -1.01
CA ILE A 3 -49.38 -42.27 -0.45
C ILE A 3 -48.98 -43.35 -1.50
N TRP A 4 -48.96 -43.03 -2.80
CA TRP A 4 -48.69 -43.98 -3.89
C TRP A 4 -47.58 -43.53 -4.84
N GLY A 5 -46.84 -42.46 -4.52
CA GLY A 5 -45.73 -41.98 -5.38
C GLY A 5 -46.13 -41.51 -6.79
N LEU A 6 -47.41 -41.23 -7.00
CA LEU A 6 -48.01 -40.88 -8.30
C LEU A 6 -48.12 -39.39 -8.55
N ALA A 7 -47.79 -38.55 -7.57
CA ALA A 7 -47.78 -37.09 -7.69
C ALA A 7 -46.51 -36.49 -7.15
N TRP A 8 -45.88 -35.67 -7.96
CA TRP A 8 -44.72 -34.88 -7.62
C TRP A 8 -45.13 -33.43 -7.49
N ASP A 9 -44.80 -32.81 -6.38
CA ASP A 9 -45.03 -31.38 -6.17
C ASP A 9 -43.69 -30.69 -5.99
N ASP A 10 -43.27 -29.94 -7.01
CA ASP A 10 -41.99 -29.20 -7.01
C ASP A 10 -42.19 -27.82 -6.43
N TRP A 11 -41.71 -27.62 -5.24
CA TRP A 11 -41.68 -26.32 -4.58
C TRP A 11 -40.40 -25.58 -4.93
N GLN A 12 -40.52 -24.55 -5.74
CA GLN A 12 -39.40 -23.62 -5.98
C GLN A 12 -39.38 -22.57 -4.88
N ILE A 13 -38.44 -22.71 -3.97
CA ILE A 13 -38.17 -21.69 -2.95
C ILE A 13 -37.19 -20.67 -3.54
N PRO A 14 -37.61 -19.40 -3.79
CA PRO A 14 -36.70 -18.38 -4.29
C PRO A 14 -35.70 -18.03 -3.20
N GLN A 15 -34.52 -18.62 -3.27
CA GLN A 15 -33.42 -18.34 -2.37
C GLN A 15 -32.29 -17.67 -3.14
N SER A 16 -31.99 -16.40 -2.85
CA SER A 16 -30.84 -15.70 -3.41
C SER A 16 -29.78 -15.50 -2.35
N LEU A 17 -28.59 -16.06 -2.58
CA LEU A 17 -27.42 -15.86 -1.73
C LEU A 17 -26.46 -14.91 -2.45
N ARG A 18 -26.16 -13.77 -1.84
CA ARG A 18 -25.09 -12.90 -2.35
C ARG A 18 -23.77 -13.39 -1.81
N VAL A 19 -22.92 -13.91 -2.69
CA VAL A 19 -21.56 -14.33 -2.35
C VAL A 19 -20.59 -13.22 -2.79
N LYS A 20 -19.76 -12.73 -1.87
CA LYS A 20 -18.65 -11.85 -2.21
C LYS A 20 -17.49 -12.72 -2.70
N VAL A 21 -17.09 -12.53 -3.94
CA VAL A 21 -15.90 -13.18 -4.51
C VAL A 21 -14.75 -12.18 -4.36
N TYR A 22 -13.73 -12.56 -3.61
CA TYR A 22 -12.51 -11.78 -3.44
C TYR A 22 -11.49 -12.14 -4.53
N PRO A 23 -10.66 -11.17 -4.96
CA PRO A 23 -9.54 -11.46 -5.87
C PRO A 23 -8.57 -12.46 -5.24
N ASP A 24 -7.80 -13.17 -6.07
CA ASP A 24 -6.82 -14.15 -5.61
C ASP A 24 -5.67 -13.47 -4.84
N LEU A 25 -5.82 -13.40 -3.52
CA LEU A 25 -4.81 -12.83 -2.62
C LEU A 25 -3.58 -13.74 -2.43
N VAL A 26 -3.62 -15.00 -2.87
CA VAL A 26 -2.49 -15.94 -2.75
C VAL A 26 -1.42 -15.59 -3.78
N GLY A 27 -1.82 -15.33 -5.03
CA GLY A 27 -0.93 -14.79 -6.06
C GLY A 27 -0.33 -13.44 -5.69
N LEU A 28 -1.10 -12.59 -5.01
CA LEU A 28 -0.65 -11.30 -4.49
C LEU A 28 0.46 -11.42 -3.45
N ARG A 29 0.38 -12.38 -2.53
CA ARG A 29 1.42 -12.63 -1.52
C ARG A 29 2.75 -13.01 -2.15
N SER A 30 2.75 -13.83 -3.19
CA SER A 30 3.99 -14.23 -3.88
C SER A 30 4.66 -13.06 -4.60
N LEU A 31 3.88 -12.17 -5.22
CA LEU A 31 4.37 -10.93 -5.83
C LEU A 31 4.90 -9.96 -4.78
N THR A 32 4.19 -9.78 -3.68
CA THR A 32 4.62 -8.93 -2.57
C THR A 32 5.92 -9.41 -1.97
N ILE A 33 6.08 -10.71 -1.75
CA ILE A 33 7.33 -11.31 -1.26
C ILE A 33 8.47 -11.02 -2.24
N ARG A 34 8.26 -11.17 -3.55
CA ARG A 34 9.28 -10.85 -4.57
C ARG A 34 9.64 -9.37 -4.59
N LEU A 35 8.66 -8.47 -4.56
CA LEU A 35 8.89 -7.03 -4.53
C LEU A 35 9.61 -6.60 -3.24
N THR A 36 9.25 -7.18 -2.11
CA THR A 36 9.91 -6.91 -0.82
C THR A 36 11.33 -7.45 -0.80
N LEU A 37 11.59 -8.63 -1.37
CA LEU A 37 12.94 -9.20 -1.47
C LEU A 37 13.82 -8.42 -2.44
N GLN A 38 13.30 -7.93 -3.57
CA GLN A 38 14.03 -7.07 -4.49
C GLN A 38 14.37 -5.71 -3.88
N SER A 39 13.47 -5.11 -3.12
CA SER A 39 13.75 -3.86 -2.41
C SER A 39 14.69 -4.06 -1.21
N SER A 40 14.75 -5.25 -0.63
CA SER A 40 15.65 -5.59 0.49
C SER A 40 17.12 -5.73 0.07
N GLY A 41 17.40 -5.85 -1.22
CA GLY A 41 18.77 -5.91 -1.75
C GLY A 41 19.56 -4.60 -1.56
N SER A 42 18.89 -3.46 -1.48
CA SER A 42 19.49 -2.16 -1.18
C SER A 42 19.29 -1.69 0.27
N MET A 43 18.47 -2.41 1.06
CA MET A 43 18.14 -2.06 2.45
C MET A 43 18.63 -3.12 3.45
N ARG A 44 19.87 -3.56 3.31
CA ARG A 44 20.47 -4.46 4.29
C ARG A 44 21.02 -3.76 5.52
N GLN A 45 20.39 -2.67 5.95
CA GLN A 45 20.75 -2.06 7.23
C GLN A 45 19.54 -1.43 7.91
N SER A 46 19.29 -1.93 9.08
CA SER A 46 18.52 -1.35 10.17
C SER A 46 17.15 -1.92 10.46
N ARG A 47 17.11 -3.23 10.78
CA ARG A 47 16.17 -3.70 11.79
C ARG A 47 16.84 -3.58 13.16
N LYS A 48 16.76 -2.43 13.79
CA LYS A 48 16.87 -2.30 15.24
C LYS A 48 16.01 -1.15 15.74
N THR A 49 14.88 -1.56 16.30
CA THR A 49 14.16 -1.01 17.45
C THR A 49 14.51 0.42 17.84
N GLY A 50 13.54 1.33 17.74
CA GLY A 50 13.51 2.48 18.60
C GLY A 50 13.26 3.80 17.90
N ILE A 51 12.03 4.32 18.09
CA ILE A 51 11.70 5.74 17.96
C ILE A 51 11.98 6.34 16.57
N GLY A 52 11.15 6.02 15.56
CA GLY A 52 10.83 6.86 14.39
C GLY A 52 11.96 7.54 13.61
N ARG A 53 13.24 7.25 13.89
CA ARG A 53 14.41 7.81 13.23
C ARG A 53 15.37 6.70 12.87
N GLU A 54 15.69 6.57 11.60
CA GLU A 54 16.69 5.60 11.14
C GLU A 54 18.09 6.15 11.36
N PHE A 55 19.01 5.27 11.79
CA PHE A 55 20.41 5.61 11.94
C PHE A 55 21.00 5.83 10.54
N ALA A 56 21.44 7.05 10.21
CA ALA A 56 22.08 7.37 8.95
C ALA A 56 23.59 7.18 9.01
N GLU A 57 24.25 7.88 9.91
CA GLU A 57 25.71 7.84 10.01
C GLU A 57 26.22 8.21 11.40
N LEU A 58 27.49 7.90 11.67
CA LEU A 58 28.24 8.46 12.79
C LEU A 58 29.16 9.57 12.26
N ARG A 59 29.00 10.79 12.77
CA ARG A 59 29.90 11.89 12.48
C ARG A 59 30.54 12.43 13.75
N ASN A 60 31.61 13.19 13.58
CA ASN A 60 32.23 13.87 14.69
C ASN A 60 31.30 14.92 15.30
N TYR A 61 31.30 15.02 16.63
CA TYR A 61 30.58 16.04 17.37
C TYR A 61 30.99 17.44 16.91
N ARG A 62 30.00 18.31 16.77
CA ARG A 62 30.19 19.74 16.50
C ARG A 62 29.50 20.52 17.61
N THR A 63 30.05 21.70 17.94
CA THR A 63 29.42 22.60 18.92
C THR A 63 27.99 22.92 18.50
N GLY A 64 27.04 22.64 19.39
CA GLY A 64 25.60 22.78 19.13
C GLY A 64 24.86 21.47 18.91
N ASP A 65 25.56 20.34 18.80
CA ASP A 65 24.90 19.04 18.71
C ASP A 65 24.31 18.62 20.08
N ASP A 66 23.16 17.95 20.05
CA ASP A 66 22.52 17.42 21.26
C ASP A 66 23.34 16.24 21.82
N LEU A 67 23.82 16.39 23.05
CA LEU A 67 24.65 15.39 23.74
C LEU A 67 23.95 14.02 23.91
N ARG A 68 22.63 13.97 23.84
CA ARG A 68 21.85 12.72 23.93
C ARG A 68 22.10 11.79 22.74
N PHE A 69 22.54 12.32 21.62
CA PHE A 69 22.83 11.52 20.43
C PHE A 69 24.28 11.06 20.34
N ILE A 70 25.12 11.34 21.33
CA ILE A 70 26.49 10.83 21.36
C ILE A 70 26.47 9.30 21.54
N ASP A 71 27.16 8.61 20.63
CA ASP A 71 27.43 7.18 20.75
C ASP A 71 28.71 6.96 21.54
N TRP A 72 28.58 6.88 22.86
CA TRP A 72 29.71 6.65 23.76
C TRP A 72 30.44 5.34 23.44
N LYS A 73 29.74 4.30 23.00
CA LYS A 73 30.35 3.01 22.65
C LYS A 73 31.21 3.10 21.39
N ALA A 74 30.74 3.79 20.36
CA ALA A 74 31.53 4.02 19.15
C ALA A 74 32.70 4.94 19.41
N THR A 75 32.50 5.99 20.22
CA THR A 75 33.54 6.91 20.67
C THR A 75 34.66 6.18 21.43
N ALA A 76 34.32 5.35 22.42
CA ALA A 76 35.30 4.58 23.21
C ALA A 76 36.14 3.63 22.36
N ARG A 77 35.54 2.97 21.37
CA ARG A 77 36.27 2.10 20.41
C ARG A 77 37.29 2.89 19.58
N ARG A 78 36.94 4.11 19.20
CA ARG A 78 37.81 4.97 18.41
C ARG A 78 38.95 5.56 19.23
N VAL A 79 38.69 5.94 20.50
CA VAL A 79 39.73 6.39 21.46
C VAL A 79 40.77 5.31 21.66
N GLY A 80 40.37 4.07 21.86
CA GLY A 80 41.29 2.94 22.04
C GLY A 80 42.18 2.65 20.81
N ALA A 81 41.76 3.05 19.60
CA ALA A 81 42.53 2.85 18.38
C ALA A 81 43.48 4.02 18.02
N TYR A 82 43.15 5.27 18.38
CA TYR A 82 43.83 6.47 17.90
C TYR A 82 44.24 7.49 18.98
N GLY A 83 44.06 7.20 20.26
CA GLY A 83 44.57 8.00 21.39
C GLY A 83 43.83 9.29 21.71
N ASN A 84 43.31 10.02 20.74
CA ASN A 84 42.48 11.23 20.88
C ASN A 84 41.33 11.18 19.90
N ALA A 85 40.09 11.04 20.41
CA ALA A 85 38.92 11.01 19.53
C ALA A 85 37.88 12.03 19.96
N THR A 86 37.45 12.85 19.01
CA THR A 86 36.25 13.65 19.11
C THR A 86 35.05 12.75 19.30
N PRO A 87 34.11 13.04 20.23
CA PRO A 87 32.90 12.25 20.41
C PRO A 87 32.17 12.04 19.06
N LEU A 88 31.60 10.86 18.90
CA LEU A 88 30.80 10.51 17.72
C LEU A 88 29.33 10.71 18.04
N VAL A 89 28.62 11.42 17.14
CA VAL A 89 27.19 11.68 17.24
C VAL A 89 26.47 10.85 16.19
N ARG A 90 25.35 10.23 16.61
CA ARG A 90 24.42 9.55 15.70
C ARG A 90 23.62 10.59 14.94
N VAL A 91 23.80 10.66 13.64
CA VAL A 91 22.90 11.39 12.76
C VAL A 91 21.73 10.48 12.47
N LEU A 92 20.54 10.96 12.80
CA LEU A 92 19.29 10.24 12.57
C LEU A 92 18.57 10.91 11.41
N GLU A 93 18.30 10.17 10.34
CA GLU A 93 17.43 10.66 9.27
C GLU A 93 15.98 10.50 9.70
N PRO A 94 15.14 11.53 9.50
CA PRO A 94 13.71 11.37 9.67
C PRO A 94 13.23 10.31 8.69
N LYS A 95 12.49 9.32 9.18
CA LYS A 95 11.85 8.32 8.32
C LYS A 95 10.94 9.06 7.36
N GLN A 96 11.35 9.16 6.10
CA GLN A 96 10.54 9.78 5.06
C GLN A 96 9.34 8.89 4.79
N GLU A 97 8.22 9.29 5.35
CA GLU A 97 6.94 8.66 5.09
C GLU A 97 6.49 9.03 3.69
N GLN A 98 6.44 8.04 2.82
CA GLN A 98 5.96 8.24 1.47
C GLN A 98 4.45 8.06 1.40
N THR A 99 3.80 8.85 0.55
CA THR A 99 2.40 8.67 0.20
C THR A 99 2.32 8.11 -1.20
N LEU A 100 1.82 6.89 -1.31
CA LEU A 100 1.57 6.22 -2.57
C LEU A 100 0.11 6.38 -2.97
N ILE A 101 -0.13 6.97 -4.13
CA ILE A 101 -1.48 7.08 -4.69
C ILE A 101 -1.52 6.25 -5.96
N ILE A 102 -2.46 5.32 -6.03
CA ILE A 102 -2.66 4.42 -7.16
C ILE A 102 -3.97 4.80 -7.84
N LEU A 103 -3.92 5.07 -9.14
CA LEU A 103 -5.09 5.32 -9.96
C LEU A 103 -5.39 4.09 -10.81
N LEU A 104 -6.57 3.50 -10.63
CA LEU A 104 -7.06 2.35 -11.36
C LEU A 104 -8.13 2.82 -12.36
N ASP A 105 -7.83 2.61 -13.64
CA ASP A 105 -8.78 2.82 -14.73
C ASP A 105 -9.81 1.69 -14.77
N ARG A 106 -11.09 2.03 -14.92
CA ARG A 106 -12.17 1.08 -15.13
C ARG A 106 -12.92 1.29 -16.45
N GLY A 107 -12.40 2.11 -17.34
CA GLY A 107 -13.04 2.45 -18.61
C GLY A 107 -13.04 1.32 -19.65
N ARG A 108 -13.47 1.66 -20.85
CA ARG A 108 -13.72 0.72 -21.97
C ARG A 108 -12.54 -0.21 -22.26
N LEU A 109 -11.30 0.29 -22.20
CA LEU A 109 -10.12 -0.52 -22.49
C LEU A 109 -9.88 -1.64 -21.47
N MET A 110 -10.43 -1.48 -20.26
CA MET A 110 -10.29 -2.44 -19.17
C MET A 110 -11.30 -3.58 -19.22
N THR A 111 -12.29 -3.52 -20.12
CA THR A 111 -13.28 -4.60 -20.36
C THR A 111 -12.71 -5.74 -21.20
N ALA A 112 -11.62 -5.51 -21.93
CA ALA A 112 -10.98 -6.53 -22.77
C ALA A 112 -10.46 -7.69 -21.94
N LYS A 113 -10.66 -8.92 -22.43
CA LYS A 113 -10.15 -10.15 -21.79
C LYS A 113 -8.72 -10.44 -22.22
N VAL A 114 -7.89 -10.79 -21.24
CA VAL A 114 -6.53 -11.31 -21.45
C VAL A 114 -6.46 -12.63 -20.70
N GLN A 115 -6.21 -13.70 -21.43
CA GLN A 115 -6.37 -15.07 -20.94
C GLN A 115 -7.81 -15.30 -20.46
N ASN A 116 -8.04 -15.65 -19.20
CA ASN A 116 -9.36 -15.93 -18.64
C ASN A 116 -9.94 -14.78 -17.78
N LEU A 117 -9.20 -13.66 -17.63
CA LEU A 117 -9.59 -12.52 -16.81
C LEU A 117 -9.73 -11.25 -17.64
N GLN A 118 -10.52 -10.30 -17.16
CA GLN A 118 -10.57 -8.97 -17.75
C GLN A 118 -9.28 -8.19 -17.39
N ARG A 119 -8.90 -7.24 -18.23
CA ARG A 119 -7.76 -6.35 -17.91
C ARG A 119 -7.96 -5.64 -16.58
N PHE A 120 -9.20 -5.33 -16.25
CA PHE A 120 -9.54 -4.73 -14.97
C PHE A 120 -9.15 -5.62 -13.79
N ASP A 121 -9.39 -6.93 -13.88
CA ASP A 121 -9.02 -7.87 -12.80
C ASP A 121 -7.51 -7.91 -12.58
N TRP A 122 -6.73 -7.87 -13.68
CA TRP A 122 -5.28 -7.75 -13.59
C TRP A 122 -4.83 -6.42 -12.97
N GLY A 123 -5.47 -5.31 -13.36
CA GLY A 123 -5.24 -3.98 -12.78
C GLY A 123 -5.58 -3.93 -11.29
N LEU A 124 -6.71 -4.52 -10.90
CA LEU A 124 -7.13 -4.63 -9.50
C LEU A 124 -6.13 -5.45 -8.67
N ASN A 125 -5.71 -6.60 -9.19
CA ASN A 125 -4.71 -7.43 -8.54
C ASN A 125 -3.37 -6.69 -8.37
N ALA A 126 -2.90 -5.99 -9.40
CA ALA A 126 -1.69 -5.17 -9.34
C ALA A 126 -1.83 -4.03 -8.31
N THR A 127 -2.97 -3.34 -8.29
CA THR A 127 -3.28 -2.27 -7.33
C THR A 127 -3.22 -2.77 -5.88
N LEU A 128 -3.88 -3.90 -5.59
CA LEU A 128 -3.87 -4.50 -4.25
C LEU A 128 -2.48 -5.00 -3.85
N SER A 129 -1.69 -5.54 -4.80
CA SER A 129 -0.29 -5.96 -4.55
C SER A 129 0.60 -4.78 -4.17
N LEU A 130 0.50 -3.67 -4.92
CA LEU A 130 1.25 -2.45 -4.65
C LEU A 130 0.82 -1.81 -3.34
N ALA A 131 -0.49 -1.79 -3.06
CA ALA A 131 -1.02 -1.29 -1.80
C ALA A 131 -0.50 -2.10 -0.61
N LEU A 132 -0.51 -3.43 -0.72
CA LEU A 132 0.02 -4.31 0.31
C LEU A 132 1.51 -4.06 0.53
N ALA A 133 2.31 -3.95 -0.53
CA ALA A 133 3.75 -3.68 -0.45
C ALA A 133 4.04 -2.31 0.20
N GLY A 134 3.30 -1.25 -0.17
CA GLY A 134 3.43 0.08 0.43
C GLY A 134 3.08 0.08 1.92
N LEU A 135 1.92 -0.50 2.29
CA LEU A 135 1.49 -0.60 3.68
C LEU A 135 2.46 -1.41 4.55
N HIS A 136 3.07 -2.47 4.01
CA HIS A 136 4.11 -3.24 4.72
C HIS A 136 5.38 -2.42 4.97
N ARG A 137 5.71 -1.47 4.11
CA ARG A 137 6.84 -0.53 4.33
C ARG A 137 6.49 0.59 5.30
N GLY A 138 5.22 0.73 5.66
CA GLY A 138 4.72 1.79 6.52
C GLY A 138 4.36 3.07 5.76
N ASP A 139 4.27 3.00 4.44
CA ASP A 139 3.81 4.12 3.60
C ASP A 139 2.30 4.36 3.78
N ARG A 140 1.84 5.54 3.42
CA ARG A 140 0.41 5.83 3.28
C ARG A 140 -0.02 5.46 1.88
N VAL A 141 -1.09 4.68 1.74
CA VAL A 141 -1.58 4.23 0.43
C VAL A 141 -2.99 4.72 0.21
N GLY A 142 -3.20 5.50 -0.87
CA GLY A 142 -4.50 5.90 -1.36
C GLY A 142 -4.80 5.26 -2.72
N VAL A 143 -6.08 5.02 -3.01
CA VAL A 143 -6.51 4.46 -4.28
C VAL A 143 -7.66 5.27 -4.86
N GLY A 144 -7.52 5.65 -6.14
CA GLY A 144 -8.58 6.24 -6.94
C GLY A 144 -9.02 5.29 -8.07
N VAL A 145 -10.31 5.09 -8.25
CA VAL A 145 -10.86 4.38 -9.41
C VAL A 145 -11.64 5.36 -10.26
N PHE A 146 -11.33 5.43 -11.54
CA PHE A 146 -11.89 6.41 -12.43
C PHE A 146 -12.33 5.84 -13.79
N ASP A 147 -13.24 6.55 -14.44
CA ASP A 147 -13.61 6.42 -15.83
C ASP A 147 -13.67 7.84 -16.46
N ARG A 148 -14.81 8.33 -16.87
CA ARG A 148 -15.03 9.73 -17.27
C ARG A 148 -14.81 10.73 -16.12
N GLN A 149 -14.94 10.23 -14.89
CA GLN A 149 -14.80 10.97 -13.66
C GLN A 149 -14.26 10.09 -12.56
N MET A 150 -13.87 10.66 -11.43
CA MET A 150 -13.49 9.91 -10.25
C MET A 150 -14.70 9.18 -9.67
N HIS A 151 -14.74 7.84 -9.84
CA HIS A 151 -15.81 7.00 -9.34
C HIS A 151 -15.69 6.70 -7.85
N THR A 152 -14.50 6.31 -7.43
CA THR A 152 -14.21 5.99 -6.03
C THR A 152 -12.88 6.62 -5.63
N TRP A 153 -12.87 7.23 -4.46
CA TRP A 153 -11.65 7.75 -3.84
C TRP A 153 -11.50 7.19 -2.44
N ILE A 154 -10.39 6.56 -2.17
CA ILE A 154 -9.99 6.06 -0.86
C ILE A 154 -8.74 6.85 -0.46
N PRO A 155 -8.82 7.70 0.57
CA PRO A 155 -7.72 8.58 0.95
C PRO A 155 -6.51 7.77 1.44
N PRO A 156 -5.29 8.36 1.36
CA PRO A 156 -4.08 7.69 1.82
C PRO A 156 -4.10 7.50 3.34
N GLU A 157 -4.12 6.25 3.77
CA GLU A 157 -4.05 5.83 5.17
C GLU A 157 -3.06 4.69 5.35
N ARG A 158 -2.86 4.23 6.58
CA ARG A 158 -1.92 3.18 6.97
C ARG A 158 -2.60 2.03 7.67
N GLY A 159 -1.84 0.94 7.76
CA GLY A 159 -2.17 -0.20 8.61
C GLY A 159 -3.05 -1.25 7.96
N GLN A 160 -3.18 -2.36 8.65
CA GLN A 160 -3.90 -3.53 8.15
C GLN A 160 -5.40 -3.29 7.97
N HIS A 161 -5.99 -2.44 8.81
CA HIS A 161 -7.42 -2.08 8.68
C HIS A 161 -7.69 -1.39 7.36
N HIS A 162 -6.80 -0.50 6.93
CA HIS A 162 -6.90 0.19 5.65
C HIS A 162 -6.81 -0.77 4.46
N LEU A 163 -5.94 -1.79 4.53
CA LEU A 163 -5.89 -2.83 3.50
C LEU A 163 -7.24 -3.54 3.34
N ASN A 164 -7.88 -3.89 4.44
CA ASN A 164 -9.19 -4.54 4.40
C ASN A 164 -10.25 -3.60 3.78
N GLN A 165 -10.22 -2.32 4.10
CA GLN A 165 -11.09 -1.32 3.45
C GLN A 165 -10.84 -1.21 1.95
N LEU A 166 -9.57 -1.24 1.51
CA LEU A 166 -9.22 -1.25 0.09
C LEU A 166 -9.83 -2.46 -0.61
N ILE A 167 -9.65 -3.65 -0.04
CA ILE A 167 -10.19 -4.89 -0.60
C ILE A 167 -11.72 -4.81 -0.68
N ASP A 168 -12.40 -4.45 0.40
CA ASP A 168 -13.86 -4.40 0.46
C ASP A 168 -14.48 -3.38 -0.50
N ARG A 169 -13.82 -2.23 -0.69
CA ARG A 169 -14.33 -1.16 -1.58
C ARG A 169 -13.99 -1.38 -3.04
N LEU A 170 -12.86 -2.02 -3.34
CA LEU A 170 -12.41 -2.21 -4.72
C LEU A 170 -12.99 -3.48 -5.35
N THR A 171 -13.17 -4.55 -4.58
CA THR A 171 -13.68 -5.84 -5.08
C THR A 171 -15.03 -5.77 -5.82
N PRO A 172 -16.03 -4.98 -5.40
CA PRO A 172 -17.31 -4.92 -6.10
C PRO A 172 -17.29 -4.08 -7.37
N ILE A 173 -16.19 -3.37 -7.66
CA ILE A 173 -16.09 -2.50 -8.83
C ILE A 173 -15.88 -3.33 -10.08
N GLN A 174 -16.60 -2.96 -11.14
CA GLN A 174 -16.48 -3.58 -12.45
C GLN A 174 -16.16 -2.54 -13.53
N PRO A 175 -15.51 -2.95 -14.62
CA PRO A 175 -15.22 -2.06 -15.73
C PRO A 175 -16.49 -1.67 -16.48
N VAL A 176 -16.45 -0.50 -17.11
CA VAL A 176 -17.57 0.08 -17.85
C VAL A 176 -17.13 0.45 -19.27
N LEU A 177 -18.12 0.59 -20.19
CA LEU A 177 -17.85 0.93 -21.58
C LEU A 177 -17.70 2.44 -21.84
N PHE A 178 -17.21 3.18 -20.85
CA PHE A 178 -16.95 4.62 -20.98
C PHE A 178 -15.48 4.88 -21.31
N GLU A 179 -15.23 5.96 -22.05
CA GLU A 179 -13.86 6.47 -22.22
C GLU A 179 -13.36 7.04 -20.91
N SER A 180 -12.07 6.85 -20.65
CA SER A 180 -11.44 7.30 -19.40
C SER A 180 -10.81 8.68 -19.57
N ASP A 181 -11.08 9.57 -18.62
CA ASP A 181 -10.44 10.89 -18.53
C ASP A 181 -9.26 10.84 -17.55
N TYR A 182 -8.07 10.58 -18.08
CA TYR A 182 -6.84 10.51 -17.30
C TYR A 182 -6.44 11.86 -16.71
N LEU A 183 -6.62 12.95 -17.50
CA LEU A 183 -6.24 14.27 -17.05
C LEU A 183 -7.13 14.75 -15.90
N GLY A 184 -8.44 14.57 -16.04
CA GLY A 184 -9.40 14.89 -14.99
C GLY A 184 -9.17 14.07 -13.72
N ALA A 185 -8.82 12.77 -13.84
CA ALA A 185 -8.50 11.93 -12.70
C ALA A 185 -7.28 12.44 -11.92
N VAL A 186 -6.17 12.74 -12.61
CA VAL A 186 -4.95 13.27 -11.99
C VAL A 186 -5.21 14.64 -11.36
N THR A 187 -5.88 15.53 -12.06
CA THR A 187 -6.20 16.87 -11.55
C THR A 187 -7.05 16.81 -10.28
N ASN A 188 -8.04 15.90 -10.25
CA ASN A 188 -8.89 15.68 -9.07
C ASN A 188 -8.06 15.23 -7.86
N VAL A 189 -7.11 14.33 -8.06
CA VAL A 189 -6.23 13.84 -6.99
C VAL A 189 -5.34 14.96 -6.48
N LEU A 190 -4.71 15.72 -7.37
CA LEU A 190 -3.83 16.85 -6.99
C LEU A 190 -4.59 17.89 -6.16
N GLN A 191 -5.79 18.27 -6.58
CA GLN A 191 -6.63 19.21 -5.83
C GLN A 191 -6.98 18.70 -4.43
N ARG A 192 -7.28 17.42 -4.28
CA ARG A 192 -7.58 16.81 -2.98
C ARG A 192 -6.37 16.76 -2.06
N GLN A 193 -5.18 16.52 -2.60
CA GLN A 193 -3.94 16.51 -1.83
C GLN A 193 -3.54 17.90 -1.35
N THR A 194 -3.65 18.91 -2.22
CA THR A 194 -3.32 20.30 -1.89
C THR A 194 -4.24 20.85 -0.78
N ARG A 195 -5.54 20.56 -0.83
CA ARG A 195 -6.48 20.96 0.23
C ARG A 195 -6.11 20.39 1.59
N ARG A 196 -5.70 19.12 1.64
CA ARG A 196 -5.29 18.47 2.90
C ARG A 196 -3.99 19.03 3.49
N ALA A 197 -3.09 19.55 2.65
CA ALA A 197 -1.86 20.21 3.08
C ALA A 197 -2.12 21.62 3.65
N LEU A 198 -3.25 22.25 3.32
CA LEU A 198 -3.64 23.58 3.81
C LEU A 198 -4.46 23.52 5.11
N GLU A 199 -4.97 22.34 5.48
CA GLU A 199 -5.73 22.10 6.73
C GLU A 199 -4.84 21.66 7.91
N LEU A 200 -3.53 21.52 7.70
CA LEU A 200 -2.51 21.20 8.70
C LEU A 200 -1.66 22.44 9.02
#